data_aec1e0b3a10f201dc87ed7f6de0f6405
#
_entry.id   aec1e0b3a10f201dc87ed7f6de0f6405
#
_cell.length_a   1.000
_cell.length_b   1.000
_cell.length_c   1.000
_cell.angle_alpha   90.00
_cell.angle_beta   90.00
_cell.angle_gamma   90.00
#
_symmetry.space_group_name_H-M   'P 1'
#
loop_
_entity.id
_entity.type
_entity.pdbx_description
1 polymer ?
#
loop_
_entity_poly.entity_id
_entity_poly.type
_entity_poly.pdbx_seq_one_letter_code
_entity_poly.pdbx_strand_id
1 'polypeptide(L)'
;MLKKHLTTKEFLWIALVFWAACFTAMEAPFSFAFKTKIQNWQIISDAIISLFFIGDFVYHLQDRKNFKKEHVSDKFSFSEKIMMTVDILACIPFDVISLFFGHTEIFSILRLFRLIRIIKIFYLIENITIVPTLFRIQAISIFFFTVVNWIACGWILIYPIEPGGDIVTYYIRSFYWALTTLTTIGYGDITPNNNIGMIYTCFIMIIGVGMYGVVIGNITRMMALADRHKEQSREKMSDLLMFMKHYKIPENLQQSAINHYNHLFSKRLSENDEKIIADLPHALQNEMQIYMKIKLISGIPIFAHCPHQCLKEVAVCLEQIYSSPNEKIISIGEIGNEMFILAHGSVDIILESGERVASLHDGQIFGEIALLNETKRTANVQSNVYCDLYKLTSVNFKNIIKKYPILLENIEKATLRRNSDKK
;
A
#
# COMPACT_ATOMS: atom_id res chain seq x y z
N MET A 1 -2.41 -15.52 -11.04
CA MET A 1 -3.48 -14.60 -10.66
C MET A 1 -2.90 -13.20 -10.56
N LEU A 2 -3.28 -12.29 -11.47
CA LEU A 2 -2.88 -10.89 -11.42
C LEU A 2 -3.38 -10.28 -10.11
N LYS A 3 -2.48 -9.68 -9.34
CA LYS A 3 -2.81 -8.97 -8.10
C LYS A 3 -3.69 -7.77 -8.46
N LYS A 4 -5.01 -7.90 -8.26
CA LYS A 4 -6.01 -6.87 -8.58
C LYS A 4 -5.81 -5.67 -7.63
N HIS A 5 -5.72 -4.46 -8.17
CA HIS A 5 -5.83 -3.22 -7.40
C HIS A 5 -7.27 -3.14 -6.87
N LEU A 6 -7.44 -3.28 -5.56
CA LEU A 6 -8.74 -3.12 -4.92
C LEU A 6 -9.13 -1.63 -4.87
N THR A 7 -10.34 -1.35 -5.30
CA THR A 7 -10.94 -0.04 -5.03
C THR A 7 -11.27 0.09 -3.53
N THR A 8 -11.33 1.32 -3.01
CA THR A 8 -11.71 1.59 -1.61
C THR A 8 -13.05 0.93 -1.24
N LYS A 9 -14.00 0.86 -2.18
CA LYS A 9 -15.31 0.22 -1.98
C LYS A 9 -15.20 -1.30 -1.84
N GLU A 10 -14.40 -1.96 -2.66
CA GLU A 10 -14.14 -3.40 -2.56
C GLU A 10 -13.46 -3.76 -1.24
N PHE A 11 -12.51 -2.95 -0.79
CA PHE A 11 -11.84 -3.13 0.50
C PHE A 11 -12.83 -3.03 1.67
N LEU A 12 -13.68 -2.00 1.69
CA LEU A 12 -14.71 -1.83 2.72
C LEU A 12 -15.69 -3.01 2.74
N TRP A 13 -16.08 -3.52 1.58
CA TRP A 13 -16.93 -4.71 1.49
C TRP A 13 -16.28 -5.95 2.08
N ILE A 14 -15.02 -6.23 1.72
CA ILE A 14 -14.26 -7.36 2.28
C ILE A 14 -14.10 -7.23 3.79
N ALA A 15 -13.82 -6.03 4.30
CA ALA A 15 -13.73 -5.76 5.73
C ALA A 15 -15.05 -6.04 6.45
N LEU A 16 -16.19 -5.63 5.88
CA LEU A 16 -17.52 -5.87 6.44
C LEU A 16 -17.85 -7.36 6.49
N VAL A 17 -17.59 -8.09 5.40
CA VAL A 17 -17.79 -9.55 5.35
C VAL A 17 -16.88 -10.26 6.35
N PHE A 18 -15.64 -9.79 6.53
CA PHE A 18 -14.71 -10.30 7.54
C PHE A 18 -15.25 -10.12 8.95
N TRP A 19 -15.71 -8.93 9.31
CA TRP A 19 -16.29 -8.66 10.63
C TRP A 19 -17.55 -9.49 10.91
N ALA A 20 -18.42 -9.65 9.90
CA ALA A 20 -19.61 -10.50 10.01
C ALA A 20 -19.24 -11.97 10.27
N ALA A 21 -18.21 -12.49 9.57
CA ALA A 21 -17.72 -13.85 9.79
C ALA A 21 -17.10 -14.01 11.20
N CYS A 22 -16.33 -13.04 11.68
CA CYS A 22 -15.73 -13.06 13.01
C CYS A 22 -16.80 -13.03 14.11
N PHE A 23 -17.85 -12.22 13.96
CA PHE A 23 -18.97 -12.18 14.88
C PHE A 23 -19.63 -13.56 15.00
N THR A 24 -19.98 -14.20 13.89
CA THR A 24 -20.56 -15.55 13.89
C THR A 24 -19.60 -16.59 14.49
N ALA A 25 -18.29 -16.43 14.25
CA ALA A 25 -17.26 -17.30 14.80
C ALA A 25 -17.15 -17.26 16.32
N MET A 26 -17.48 -16.13 16.92
CA MET A 26 -17.48 -15.96 18.38
C MET A 26 -18.81 -16.40 19.00
N GLU A 27 -19.92 -16.01 18.37
CA GLU A 27 -21.26 -16.23 18.91
C GLU A 27 -21.68 -17.71 18.85
N ALA A 28 -21.45 -18.41 17.74
CA ALA A 28 -21.93 -19.78 17.55
C ALA A 28 -21.35 -20.78 18.57
N PRO A 29 -20.04 -20.85 18.86
CA PRO A 29 -19.50 -21.73 19.90
C PRO A 29 -20.00 -21.36 21.30
N PHE A 30 -20.18 -20.07 21.59
CA PHE A 30 -20.70 -19.60 22.87
C PHE A 30 -22.13 -20.09 23.12
N SER A 31 -23.03 -19.87 22.16
CA SER A 31 -24.41 -20.33 22.23
C SER A 31 -24.50 -21.84 22.37
N PHE A 32 -23.65 -22.58 21.69
CA PHE A 32 -23.59 -24.06 21.78
C PHE A 32 -23.09 -24.51 23.15
N ALA A 33 -22.01 -23.92 23.68
CA ALA A 33 -21.41 -24.34 24.95
C ALA A 33 -22.35 -24.14 26.15
N PHE A 34 -23.06 -23.00 26.15
CA PHE A 34 -24.02 -22.69 27.24
C PHE A 34 -25.44 -23.19 27.01
N LYS A 35 -25.69 -23.87 25.87
CA LYS A 35 -27.05 -24.35 25.50
C LYS A 35 -28.11 -23.24 25.64
N THR A 36 -27.74 -22.03 25.28
CA THR A 36 -28.65 -20.87 25.41
C THR A 36 -29.81 -21.03 24.42
N LYS A 37 -31.03 -20.72 24.87
CA LYS A 37 -32.19 -20.64 23.96
C LYS A 37 -31.94 -19.51 22.96
N ILE A 38 -32.18 -19.80 21.68
CA ILE A 38 -32.02 -18.79 20.61
C ILE A 38 -32.94 -17.62 20.89
N GLN A 39 -32.35 -16.42 21.03
CA GLN A 39 -33.08 -15.18 21.25
C GLN A 39 -33.38 -14.50 19.90
N ASN A 40 -34.42 -13.65 19.88
CA ASN A 40 -34.86 -12.97 18.65
C ASN A 40 -33.73 -12.15 17.97
N TRP A 41 -32.84 -11.55 18.75
CA TRP A 41 -31.71 -10.78 18.20
C TRP A 41 -30.71 -11.69 17.46
N GLN A 42 -30.52 -12.93 17.89
CA GLN A 42 -29.64 -13.91 17.23
C GLN A 42 -30.22 -14.33 15.87
N ILE A 43 -31.53 -14.53 15.78
CA ILE A 43 -32.22 -14.84 14.52
C ILE A 43 -32.08 -13.67 13.54
N ILE A 44 -32.26 -12.44 14.03
CA ILE A 44 -32.14 -11.22 13.21
C ILE A 44 -30.70 -11.05 12.73
N SER A 45 -29.73 -11.21 13.61
CA SER A 45 -28.30 -11.08 13.25
C SER A 45 -27.88 -12.17 12.26
N ASP A 46 -28.35 -13.42 12.44
CA ASP A 46 -28.11 -14.51 11.52
C ASP A 46 -28.69 -14.26 10.12
N ALA A 47 -29.90 -13.75 10.05
CA ALA A 47 -30.54 -13.37 8.79
C ALA A 47 -29.78 -12.23 8.07
N ILE A 48 -29.38 -11.19 8.81
CA ILE A 48 -28.59 -10.06 8.24
C ILE A 48 -27.25 -10.57 7.73
N ILE A 49 -26.51 -11.35 8.50
CA ILE A 49 -25.20 -11.91 8.11
C ILE A 49 -25.34 -12.82 6.89
N SER A 50 -26.39 -13.63 6.85
CA SER A 50 -26.68 -14.48 5.68
C SER A 50 -26.94 -13.67 4.42
N LEU A 51 -27.65 -12.55 4.52
CA LEU A 51 -27.85 -11.61 3.40
C LEU A 51 -26.52 -11.02 2.91
N PHE A 52 -25.63 -10.63 3.82
CA PHE A 52 -24.29 -10.16 3.43
C PHE A 52 -23.50 -11.26 2.72
N PHE A 53 -23.59 -12.49 3.17
CA PHE A 53 -22.90 -13.62 2.56
C PHE A 53 -23.46 -13.98 1.18
N ILE A 54 -24.78 -13.90 1.00
CA ILE A 54 -25.42 -14.06 -0.31
C ILE A 54 -24.98 -12.95 -1.26
N GLY A 55 -24.95 -11.71 -0.80
CA GLY A 55 -24.47 -10.57 -1.59
C GLY A 55 -23.02 -10.74 -2.06
N ASP A 56 -22.14 -11.19 -1.17
CA ASP A 56 -20.74 -11.49 -1.48
C ASP A 56 -20.61 -12.64 -2.50
N PHE A 57 -21.39 -13.70 -2.34
CA PHE A 57 -21.41 -14.82 -3.27
C PHE A 57 -21.88 -14.40 -4.67
N VAL A 58 -22.93 -13.59 -4.76
CA VAL A 58 -23.44 -13.04 -6.04
C VAL A 58 -22.41 -12.13 -6.68
N TYR A 59 -21.75 -11.26 -5.91
CA TYR A 59 -20.67 -10.39 -6.39
C TYR A 59 -19.53 -11.22 -7.00
N HIS A 60 -19.05 -12.24 -6.31
CA HIS A 60 -17.99 -13.12 -6.82
C HIS A 60 -18.41 -13.90 -8.07
N LEU A 61 -19.68 -14.32 -8.18
CA LEU A 61 -20.20 -14.97 -9.38
C LEU A 61 -20.24 -14.02 -10.59
N GLN A 62 -20.59 -12.73 -10.38
CA GLN A 62 -20.62 -11.72 -11.44
C GLN A 62 -19.21 -11.36 -11.91
N ASP A 63 -18.28 -11.10 -10.98
CA ASP A 63 -16.87 -10.79 -11.29
C ASP A 63 -16.25 -11.92 -12.13
N ARG A 64 -16.59 -13.14 -11.81
CA ARG A 64 -16.13 -14.33 -12.50
C ARG A 64 -16.73 -14.51 -13.90
N LYS A 65 -18.00 -14.20 -14.09
CA LYS A 65 -18.62 -14.20 -15.42
C LYS A 65 -17.95 -13.18 -16.35
N ASN A 66 -17.59 -12.02 -15.82
CA ASN A 66 -16.86 -10.99 -16.56
C ASN A 66 -15.46 -11.43 -16.93
N PHE A 67 -14.74 -12.08 -16.00
CA PHE A 67 -13.40 -12.63 -16.26
C PHE A 67 -13.39 -13.76 -17.32
N LYS A 68 -14.41 -14.64 -17.32
CA LYS A 68 -14.56 -15.70 -18.32
C LYS A 68 -14.84 -15.16 -19.74
N LYS A 69 -15.45 -14.00 -19.88
CA LYS A 69 -15.65 -13.37 -21.19
C LYS A 69 -14.32 -12.90 -21.82
N GLU A 70 -13.32 -12.62 -21.00
CA GLU A 70 -12.00 -12.16 -21.44
C GLU A 70 -10.96 -13.28 -21.65
N HIS A 71 -11.12 -14.43 -20.99
CA HIS A 71 -10.13 -15.52 -21.00
C HIS A 71 -10.78 -16.89 -21.26
N VAL A 72 -10.30 -17.63 -22.26
CA VAL A 72 -10.84 -18.90 -22.81
C VAL A 72 -10.55 -20.14 -21.93
N SER A 73 -10.38 -20.03 -20.62
CA SER A 73 -10.14 -21.20 -19.75
C SER A 73 -11.40 -21.69 -19.05
N ASP A 74 -11.92 -22.84 -19.46
CA ASP A 74 -13.24 -23.38 -19.08
C ASP A 74 -13.27 -24.34 -17.87
N LYS A 75 -12.10 -24.71 -17.29
CA LYS A 75 -12.06 -25.71 -16.22
C LYS A 75 -11.89 -25.09 -14.84
N PHE A 76 -12.83 -25.42 -13.93
CA PHE A 76 -12.71 -25.11 -12.52
C PHE A 76 -11.52 -25.84 -11.90
N SER A 77 -10.61 -25.11 -11.25
CA SER A 77 -9.61 -25.70 -10.37
C SER A 77 -10.32 -26.39 -9.19
N PHE A 78 -9.76 -27.49 -8.69
CA PHE A 78 -10.30 -28.22 -7.53
C PHE A 78 -10.49 -27.31 -6.31
N SER A 79 -9.52 -26.42 -6.05
CA SER A 79 -9.60 -25.46 -4.95
C SER A 79 -10.75 -24.44 -5.12
N GLU A 80 -11.06 -24.05 -6.34
CA GLU A 80 -12.17 -23.14 -6.63
C GLU A 80 -13.54 -23.77 -6.38
N LYS A 81 -13.69 -25.07 -6.69
CA LYS A 81 -14.92 -25.79 -6.40
C LYS A 81 -15.16 -25.89 -4.89
N ILE A 82 -14.11 -26.20 -4.11
CA ILE A 82 -14.19 -26.23 -2.65
C ILE A 82 -14.61 -24.87 -2.10
N MET A 83 -13.98 -23.78 -2.56
CA MET A 83 -14.33 -22.43 -2.12
C MET A 83 -15.78 -22.07 -2.43
N MET A 84 -16.30 -22.41 -3.61
CA MET A 84 -17.70 -22.22 -3.95
C MET A 84 -18.65 -23.00 -3.04
N THR A 85 -18.32 -24.25 -2.73
CA THR A 85 -19.14 -25.06 -1.82
C THR A 85 -19.20 -24.47 -0.42
N VAL A 86 -18.06 -23.96 0.07
CA VAL A 86 -17.99 -23.26 1.37
C VAL A 86 -18.84 -21.98 1.36
N ASP A 87 -18.80 -21.20 0.28
CA ASP A 87 -19.63 -20.00 0.16
C ASP A 87 -21.13 -20.32 0.17
N ILE A 88 -21.55 -21.37 -0.51
CA ILE A 88 -22.95 -21.81 -0.53
C ILE A 88 -23.39 -22.24 0.87
N LEU A 89 -22.59 -23.06 1.55
CA LEU A 89 -22.90 -23.51 2.91
C LEU A 89 -22.98 -22.35 3.90
N ALA A 90 -22.10 -21.35 3.76
CA ALA A 90 -22.08 -20.17 4.63
C ALA A 90 -23.29 -19.24 4.42
N CYS A 91 -23.93 -19.27 3.23
CA CYS A 91 -25.12 -18.48 2.93
C CYS A 91 -26.39 -18.96 3.61
N ILE A 92 -26.41 -20.21 4.13
CA ILE A 92 -27.62 -20.82 4.70
C ILE A 92 -27.91 -20.18 6.07
N PRO A 93 -29.12 -19.61 6.29
CA PRO A 93 -29.55 -19.04 7.56
C PRO A 93 -30.03 -20.15 8.52
N PHE A 94 -29.10 -20.84 9.18
CA PHE A 94 -29.38 -22.01 9.99
C PHE A 94 -30.33 -21.72 11.17
N ASP A 95 -30.29 -20.54 11.78
CA ASP A 95 -31.18 -20.15 12.88
C ASP A 95 -32.61 -19.93 12.39
N VAL A 96 -32.79 -19.34 11.23
CA VAL A 96 -34.11 -19.18 10.62
C VAL A 96 -34.72 -20.56 10.28
N ILE A 97 -33.89 -21.46 9.78
CA ILE A 97 -34.32 -22.82 9.46
C ILE A 97 -34.70 -23.61 10.75
N SER A 98 -33.95 -23.40 11.85
CA SER A 98 -34.23 -24.07 13.13
C SER A 98 -35.63 -23.76 13.69
N LEU A 99 -36.17 -22.57 13.37
CA LEU A 99 -37.55 -22.21 13.77
C LEU A 99 -38.61 -23.12 13.19
N PHE A 100 -38.36 -23.67 11.98
CA PHE A 100 -39.32 -24.57 11.31
C PHE A 100 -39.19 -26.03 11.75
N PHE A 101 -38.01 -26.48 12.15
CA PHE A 101 -37.70 -27.86 12.44
C PHE A 101 -37.60 -28.18 13.94
N GLY A 102 -37.59 -27.17 14.82
CA GLY A 102 -37.62 -27.36 16.28
C GLY A 102 -36.34 -27.99 16.91
N HIS A 103 -35.31 -28.30 16.14
CA HIS A 103 -34.04 -28.90 16.60
C HIS A 103 -32.93 -27.86 16.73
N THR A 104 -33.00 -27.02 17.73
CA THR A 104 -32.11 -25.85 17.90
C THR A 104 -30.63 -26.22 18.08
N GLU A 105 -30.31 -27.31 18.81
CA GLU A 105 -28.92 -27.69 19.11
C GLU A 105 -28.13 -28.13 17.87
N ILE A 106 -28.73 -28.91 16.97
CA ILE A 106 -28.06 -29.39 15.75
C ILE A 106 -27.76 -28.20 14.81
N PHE A 107 -28.70 -27.28 14.67
CA PHE A 107 -28.52 -26.09 13.80
C PHE A 107 -27.46 -25.14 14.33
N SER A 108 -27.27 -25.06 15.66
CA SER A 108 -26.18 -24.29 16.27
C SER A 108 -24.80 -24.84 15.90
N ILE A 109 -24.66 -26.17 15.80
CA ILE A 109 -23.42 -26.82 15.32
C ILE A 109 -23.21 -26.52 13.82
N LEU A 110 -24.29 -26.59 13.01
CA LEU A 110 -24.17 -26.31 11.57
C LEU A 110 -23.72 -24.90 11.25
N ARG A 111 -23.97 -23.90 12.12
CA ARG A 111 -23.41 -22.55 12.01
C ARG A 111 -21.87 -22.54 12.00
N LEU A 112 -21.22 -23.52 12.63
CA LEU A 112 -19.77 -23.63 12.63
C LEU A 112 -19.18 -23.82 11.23
N PHE A 113 -19.95 -24.31 10.25
CA PHE A 113 -19.48 -24.37 8.86
C PHE A 113 -19.16 -22.99 8.27
N ARG A 114 -19.75 -21.92 8.80
CA ARG A 114 -19.42 -20.53 8.40
C ARG A 114 -17.99 -20.12 8.76
N LEU A 115 -17.38 -20.80 9.76
CA LEU A 115 -16.01 -20.55 10.19
C LEU A 115 -14.99 -20.86 9.09
N ILE A 116 -15.29 -21.80 8.21
CA ILE A 116 -14.42 -22.14 7.08
C ILE A 116 -14.22 -20.90 6.18
N ARG A 117 -15.19 -19.99 6.15
CA ARG A 117 -15.10 -18.73 5.41
C ARG A 117 -14.00 -17.79 5.92
N ILE A 118 -13.69 -17.83 7.21
CA ILE A 118 -12.59 -17.04 7.79
C ILE A 118 -11.27 -17.43 7.13
N ILE A 119 -11.03 -18.72 6.91
CA ILE A 119 -9.83 -19.24 6.24
C ILE A 119 -9.72 -18.66 4.82
N LYS A 120 -10.85 -18.62 4.08
CA LYS A 120 -10.91 -17.99 2.74
C LYS A 120 -10.54 -16.51 2.79
N ILE A 121 -11.07 -15.78 3.75
CA ILE A 121 -10.80 -14.33 3.89
C ILE A 121 -9.33 -14.09 4.24
N PHE A 122 -8.73 -14.90 5.14
CA PHE A 122 -7.30 -14.83 5.42
C PHE A 122 -6.46 -15.07 4.17
N TYR A 123 -6.80 -16.09 3.38
CA TYR A 123 -6.12 -16.37 2.11
C TYR A 123 -6.26 -15.20 1.12
N LEU A 124 -7.42 -14.54 1.04
CA LEU A 124 -7.63 -13.36 0.22
C LEU A 124 -6.78 -12.17 0.71
N ILE A 125 -6.76 -11.91 2.02
CA ILE A 125 -5.97 -10.81 2.63
C ILE A 125 -4.47 -11.01 2.37
N GLU A 126 -3.98 -12.24 2.41
CA GLU A 126 -2.57 -12.55 2.17
C GLU A 126 -2.15 -12.32 0.71
N ASN A 127 -3.07 -12.56 -0.23
CA ASN A 127 -2.82 -12.38 -1.67
C ASN A 127 -3.07 -10.94 -2.18
N ILE A 128 -3.66 -10.06 -1.37
CA ILE A 128 -3.87 -8.66 -1.72
C ILE A 128 -2.59 -7.86 -1.41
N THR A 129 -2.04 -7.18 -2.43
CA THR A 129 -0.75 -6.48 -2.33
C THR A 129 -0.81 -5.24 -1.45
N ILE A 130 -1.98 -4.59 -1.33
CA ILE A 130 -2.15 -3.28 -0.69
C ILE A 130 -3.21 -3.36 0.41
N VAL A 131 -3.01 -4.25 1.39
CA VAL A 131 -3.82 -4.22 2.61
C VAL A 131 -3.13 -3.31 3.63
N PRO A 132 -3.84 -2.32 4.21
CA PRO A 132 -3.29 -1.49 5.26
C PRO A 132 -2.74 -2.34 6.41
N THR A 133 -1.55 -2.01 6.89
CA THR A 133 -0.86 -2.76 7.96
C THR A 133 -1.73 -2.86 9.22
N LEU A 134 -2.46 -1.79 9.56
CA LEU A 134 -3.43 -1.77 10.67
C LEU A 134 -4.51 -2.84 10.52
N PHE A 135 -5.07 -3.03 9.34
CA PHE A 135 -6.09 -4.05 9.10
C PHE A 135 -5.54 -5.46 9.28
N ARG A 136 -4.29 -5.72 8.86
CA ARG A 136 -3.62 -7.02 9.10
C ARG A 136 -3.43 -7.30 10.58
N ILE A 137 -2.99 -6.31 11.36
CA ILE A 137 -2.84 -6.43 12.81
C ILE A 137 -4.18 -6.74 13.45
N GLN A 138 -5.24 -6.00 13.11
CA GLN A 138 -6.59 -6.24 13.60
C GLN A 138 -7.08 -7.65 13.26
N ALA A 139 -6.90 -8.09 12.02
CA ALA A 139 -7.32 -9.42 11.58
C ALA A 139 -6.62 -10.54 12.37
N ILE A 140 -5.30 -10.43 12.58
CA ILE A 140 -4.53 -11.39 13.39
C ILE A 140 -4.99 -11.39 14.84
N SER A 141 -5.20 -10.22 15.44
CA SER A 141 -5.67 -10.08 16.83
C SER A 141 -7.06 -10.70 17.00
N ILE A 142 -7.99 -10.41 16.09
CA ILE A 142 -9.34 -10.96 16.14
C ILE A 142 -9.32 -12.49 15.97
N PHE A 143 -8.52 -12.98 15.04
CA PHE A 143 -8.34 -14.41 14.86
C PHE A 143 -7.82 -15.08 16.15
N PHE A 144 -6.82 -14.50 16.80
CA PHE A 144 -6.30 -14.98 18.07
C PHE A 144 -7.39 -15.05 19.13
N PHE A 145 -8.15 -13.98 19.35
CA PHE A 145 -9.24 -13.95 20.33
C PHE A 145 -10.39 -14.90 19.96
N THR A 146 -10.65 -15.12 18.68
CA THR A 146 -11.64 -16.11 18.22
C THR A 146 -11.20 -17.53 18.59
N VAL A 147 -9.93 -17.87 18.43
CA VAL A 147 -9.37 -19.17 18.82
C VAL A 147 -9.44 -19.34 20.35
N VAL A 148 -9.07 -18.32 21.11
CA VAL A 148 -9.21 -18.32 22.58
C VAL A 148 -10.67 -18.59 23.00
N ASN A 149 -11.62 -17.92 22.37
CA ASN A 149 -13.05 -18.15 22.59
C ASN A 149 -13.46 -19.59 22.32
N TRP A 150 -12.99 -20.19 21.23
CA TRP A 150 -13.30 -21.60 20.91
C TRP A 150 -12.75 -22.55 21.97
N ILE A 151 -11.52 -22.30 22.42
CA ILE A 151 -10.90 -23.09 23.49
C ILE A 151 -11.68 -22.95 24.79
N ALA A 152 -12.09 -21.73 25.15
CA ALA A 152 -12.90 -21.48 26.32
C ALA A 152 -14.27 -22.19 26.24
N CYS A 153 -14.92 -22.14 25.09
CA CYS A 153 -16.19 -22.87 24.86
C CYS A 153 -16.00 -24.40 24.93
N GLY A 154 -14.89 -24.92 24.40
CA GLY A 154 -14.54 -26.34 24.55
C GLY A 154 -14.31 -26.75 26.01
N TRP A 155 -13.67 -25.88 26.82
CA TRP A 155 -13.54 -26.09 28.25
C TRP A 155 -14.89 -26.13 28.97
N ILE A 156 -15.82 -25.22 28.64
CA ILE A 156 -17.18 -25.19 29.19
C ILE A 156 -17.97 -26.43 28.85
N LEU A 157 -17.77 -27.03 27.70
CA LEU A 157 -18.41 -28.33 27.33
C LEU A 157 -17.92 -29.50 28.20
N ILE A 158 -16.64 -29.48 28.60
CA ILE A 158 -16.04 -30.54 29.46
C ILE A 158 -16.42 -30.30 30.92
N TYR A 159 -16.47 -29.03 31.33
CA TYR A 159 -16.84 -28.58 32.68
C TYR A 159 -18.04 -27.66 32.58
N PRO A 160 -19.29 -28.22 32.53
CA PRO A 160 -20.50 -27.43 32.40
C PRO A 160 -20.73 -26.61 33.66
N ILE A 161 -21.36 -25.42 33.48
CA ILE A 161 -21.74 -24.55 34.59
C ILE A 161 -22.77 -25.23 35.49
N GLU A 162 -22.62 -25.05 36.81
CA GLU A 162 -23.60 -25.53 37.79
C GLU A 162 -24.96 -24.81 37.64
N PRO A 163 -26.07 -25.50 37.91
CA PRO A 163 -27.38 -24.87 37.85
C PRO A 163 -27.48 -23.63 38.75
N GLY A 164 -27.84 -22.48 38.17
CA GLY A 164 -27.94 -21.21 38.90
C GLY A 164 -26.65 -20.38 38.95
N GLY A 165 -25.56 -20.83 38.35
CA GLY A 165 -24.31 -20.07 38.24
C GLY A 165 -24.42 -18.90 37.24
N ASP A 166 -23.64 -17.86 37.48
CA ASP A 166 -23.57 -16.69 36.59
C ASP A 166 -22.76 -17.03 35.33
N ILE A 167 -23.45 -17.02 34.18
CA ILE A 167 -22.87 -17.34 32.86
C ILE A 167 -21.69 -16.42 32.53
N VAL A 168 -21.80 -15.13 32.83
CA VAL A 168 -20.77 -14.14 32.47
C VAL A 168 -19.49 -14.38 33.25
N THR A 169 -19.59 -14.53 34.58
CA THR A 169 -18.43 -14.84 35.43
C THR A 169 -17.78 -16.15 35.05
N TYR A 170 -18.57 -17.17 34.72
CA TYR A 170 -18.06 -18.48 34.34
C TYR A 170 -17.35 -18.45 32.97
N TYR A 171 -17.92 -17.71 32.03
CA TYR A 171 -17.28 -17.50 30.73
C TYR A 171 -15.96 -16.75 30.85
N ILE A 172 -15.92 -15.66 31.61
CA ILE A 172 -14.68 -14.88 31.86
C ILE A 172 -13.60 -15.79 32.46
N ARG A 173 -13.96 -16.63 33.44
CA ARG A 173 -13.02 -17.57 34.06
C ARG A 173 -12.51 -18.63 33.08
N SER A 174 -13.36 -19.16 32.23
CA SER A 174 -13.00 -20.13 31.18
C SER A 174 -12.12 -19.49 30.11
N PHE A 175 -12.42 -18.25 29.72
CA PHE A 175 -11.65 -17.48 28.77
C PHE A 175 -10.25 -17.12 29.33
N TYR A 176 -10.15 -16.74 30.59
CA TYR A 176 -8.92 -16.51 31.30
C TYR A 176 -8.03 -17.77 31.30
N TRP A 177 -8.61 -18.94 31.65
CA TRP A 177 -7.90 -20.22 31.58
C TRP A 177 -7.38 -20.53 30.16
N ALA A 178 -8.22 -20.35 29.16
CA ALA A 178 -7.85 -20.58 27.77
C ALA A 178 -6.71 -19.65 27.33
N LEU A 179 -6.80 -18.37 27.72
CA LEU A 179 -5.78 -17.37 27.39
C LEU A 179 -4.45 -17.70 28.07
N THR A 180 -4.42 -17.98 29.37
CA THR A 180 -3.20 -18.30 30.13
C THR A 180 -2.54 -19.58 29.64
N THR A 181 -3.33 -20.57 29.25
CA THR A 181 -2.82 -21.85 28.69
C THR A 181 -2.27 -21.65 27.28
N LEU A 182 -3.02 -20.96 26.40
CA LEU A 182 -2.59 -20.73 25.01
C LEU A 182 -1.34 -19.82 24.92
N THR A 183 -1.22 -18.82 25.82
CA THR A 183 -0.05 -17.94 25.90
C THR A 183 1.12 -18.56 26.67
N THR A 184 1.02 -19.81 27.11
CA THR A 184 2.06 -20.54 27.86
C THR A 184 2.43 -19.96 29.23
N ILE A 185 1.55 -19.12 29.83
CA ILE A 185 1.74 -18.55 31.17
C ILE A 185 1.48 -19.59 32.25
N GLY A 186 0.26 -20.20 32.23
CA GLY A 186 -0.11 -21.32 33.07
C GLY A 186 0.05 -21.11 34.57
N TYR A 187 -0.66 -20.14 35.17
CA TYR A 187 -0.60 -19.88 36.61
C TYR A 187 -0.96 -21.08 37.48
N GLY A 188 -1.73 -22.06 36.97
CA GLY A 188 -2.11 -23.26 37.69
C GLY A 188 -3.27 -23.06 38.70
N ASP A 189 -3.92 -21.92 38.68
CA ASP A 189 -5.09 -21.58 39.50
C ASP A 189 -6.38 -22.24 39.00
N ILE A 190 -6.45 -22.57 37.70
CA ILE A 190 -7.50 -23.36 37.09
C ILE A 190 -6.85 -24.53 36.38
N THR A 191 -7.10 -25.76 36.86
CA THR A 191 -6.51 -26.99 36.35
C THR A 191 -7.57 -28.03 36.05
N PRO A 192 -7.33 -28.91 35.05
CA PRO A 192 -8.23 -30.02 34.78
C PRO A 192 -8.21 -31.05 35.90
N ASN A 193 -9.39 -31.52 36.34
CA ASN A 193 -9.56 -32.49 37.42
C ASN A 193 -9.96 -33.88 36.93
N ASN A 194 -10.16 -34.06 35.60
CA ASN A 194 -10.53 -35.33 35.02
C ASN A 194 -9.65 -35.65 33.77
N ASN A 195 -9.59 -36.91 33.39
CA ASN A 195 -8.75 -37.38 32.29
C ASN A 195 -9.08 -36.72 30.95
N ILE A 196 -10.37 -36.45 30.66
CA ILE A 196 -10.80 -35.82 29.40
C ILE A 196 -10.29 -34.39 29.36
N GLY A 197 -10.42 -33.62 30.47
CA GLY A 197 -9.89 -32.28 30.58
C GLY A 197 -8.36 -32.22 30.48
N MET A 198 -7.64 -33.20 31.06
CA MET A 198 -6.19 -33.28 30.94
C MET A 198 -5.76 -33.51 29.47
N ILE A 199 -6.42 -34.46 28.76
CA ILE A 199 -6.13 -34.71 27.35
C ILE A 199 -6.41 -33.47 26.50
N TYR A 200 -7.57 -32.81 26.75
CA TYR A 200 -7.92 -31.56 26.08
C TYR A 200 -6.87 -30.47 26.31
N THR A 201 -6.46 -30.29 27.56
CA THR A 201 -5.43 -29.30 27.95
C THR A 201 -4.09 -29.58 27.26
N CYS A 202 -3.63 -30.85 27.23
CA CYS A 202 -2.41 -31.22 26.50
C CYS A 202 -2.49 -30.86 25.03
N PHE A 203 -3.63 -31.12 24.37
CA PHE A 203 -3.84 -30.77 22.98
C PHE A 203 -3.81 -29.23 22.75
N ILE A 204 -4.43 -28.46 23.65
CA ILE A 204 -4.42 -26.99 23.59
C ILE A 204 -3.03 -26.42 23.82
N MET A 205 -2.23 -27.01 24.73
CA MET A 205 -0.84 -26.59 24.94
C MET A 205 0.03 -26.74 23.68
N ILE A 206 -0.16 -27.85 22.93
CA ILE A 206 0.56 -28.04 21.65
C ILE A 206 0.13 -27.00 20.61
N ILE A 207 -1.19 -26.74 20.50
CA ILE A 207 -1.71 -25.68 19.64
C ILE A 207 -1.17 -24.30 20.05
N GLY A 208 -1.07 -24.03 21.37
CA GLY A 208 -0.56 -22.79 21.92
C GLY A 208 0.85 -22.45 21.43
N VAL A 209 1.75 -23.43 21.47
CA VAL A 209 3.12 -23.26 20.96
C VAL A 209 3.11 -22.88 19.47
N GLY A 210 2.30 -23.56 18.66
CA GLY A 210 2.16 -23.25 17.24
C GLY A 210 1.58 -21.85 16.98
N MET A 211 0.53 -21.47 17.70
CA MET A 211 -0.11 -20.16 17.61
C MET A 211 0.83 -19.01 18.00
N TYR A 212 1.60 -19.21 19.07
CA TYR A 212 2.60 -18.23 19.50
C TYR A 212 3.66 -18.01 18.41
N GLY A 213 4.14 -19.09 17.79
CA GLY A 213 5.05 -19.02 16.66
C GLY A 213 4.49 -18.25 15.46
N VAL A 214 3.21 -18.46 15.12
CA VAL A 214 2.52 -17.72 14.05
C VAL A 214 2.40 -16.24 14.37
N VAL A 215 2.00 -15.88 15.60
CA VAL A 215 1.88 -14.46 16.02
C VAL A 215 3.23 -13.76 15.95
N ILE A 216 4.29 -14.33 16.56
CA ILE A 216 5.63 -13.75 16.53
C ILE A 216 6.14 -13.64 15.09
N GLY A 217 6.01 -14.69 14.29
CA GLY A 217 6.44 -14.70 12.89
C GLY A 217 5.77 -13.59 12.06
N ASN A 218 4.49 -13.35 12.27
CA ASN A 218 3.78 -12.25 11.60
C ASN A 218 4.24 -10.88 12.08
N ILE A 219 4.43 -10.67 13.38
CA ILE A 219 4.95 -9.40 13.94
C ILE A 219 6.35 -9.12 13.37
N THR A 220 7.25 -10.11 13.39
CA THR A 220 8.62 -9.98 12.85
C THR A 220 8.61 -9.65 11.37
N ARG A 221 7.76 -10.33 10.58
CA ARG A 221 7.57 -10.03 9.15
C ARG A 221 7.07 -8.60 8.91
N MET A 222 6.16 -8.10 9.74
CA MET A 222 5.65 -6.73 9.64
C MET A 222 6.72 -5.69 9.97
N MET A 223 7.52 -5.93 11.00
CA MET A 223 8.66 -5.08 11.36
C MET A 223 9.69 -5.06 10.22
N ALA A 224 10.05 -6.21 9.67
CA ALA A 224 10.98 -6.32 8.55
C ALA A 224 10.47 -5.59 7.29
N LEU A 225 9.17 -5.62 7.01
CA LEU A 225 8.59 -4.88 5.89
C LEU A 225 8.57 -3.36 6.12
N ALA A 226 8.34 -2.90 7.35
CA ALA A 226 8.36 -1.49 7.71
C ALA A 226 9.76 -0.87 7.58
N ASP A 227 10.79 -1.62 7.94
CA ASP A 227 12.18 -1.15 7.94
C ASP A 227 12.95 -1.43 6.64
N ARG A 228 12.39 -2.20 5.70
CA ARG A 228 13.08 -2.65 4.50
C ARG A 228 13.71 -1.50 3.68
N HIS A 229 13.01 -0.39 3.52
CA HIS A 229 13.55 0.77 2.80
C HIS A 229 14.68 1.48 3.58
N LYS A 230 14.54 1.56 4.89
CA LYS A 230 15.59 2.11 5.76
C LYS A 230 16.86 1.24 5.73
N GLU A 231 16.69 -0.06 5.76
CA GLU A 231 17.81 -1.01 5.75
C GLU A 231 18.54 -0.97 4.42
N GLN A 232 17.83 -0.99 3.30
CA GLN A 232 18.43 -0.83 1.96
C GLN A 232 19.19 0.50 1.83
N SER A 233 18.65 1.60 2.38
CA SER A 233 19.33 2.89 2.36
C SER A 233 20.60 2.87 3.22
N ARG A 234 20.57 2.19 4.37
CA ARG A 234 21.74 2.03 5.24
C ARG A 234 22.82 1.17 4.61
N GLU A 235 22.45 0.05 3.98
CA GLU A 235 23.38 -0.82 3.26
C GLU A 235 24.10 -0.04 2.17
N LYS A 236 23.38 0.69 1.31
CA LYS A 236 23.99 1.50 0.25
C LYS A 236 24.91 2.60 0.79
N MET A 237 24.51 3.27 1.87
CA MET A 237 25.36 4.27 2.51
C MET A 237 26.63 3.63 3.09
N SER A 238 26.52 2.45 3.70
CA SER A 238 27.67 1.69 4.21
C SER A 238 28.62 1.29 3.08
N ASP A 239 28.09 0.78 1.98
CA ASP A 239 28.87 0.40 0.80
C ASP A 239 29.59 1.61 0.19
N LEU A 240 28.91 2.75 0.08
CA LEU A 240 29.51 4.01 -0.38
C LEU A 240 30.66 4.46 0.54
N LEU A 241 30.46 4.43 1.85
CA LEU A 241 31.48 4.80 2.82
C LEU A 241 32.70 3.87 2.75
N MET A 242 32.49 2.55 2.63
CA MET A 242 33.57 1.57 2.46
C MET A 242 34.33 1.80 1.15
N PHE A 243 33.61 2.04 0.04
CA PHE A 243 34.21 2.40 -1.25
C PHE A 243 35.09 3.63 -1.14
N MET A 244 34.56 4.73 -0.58
CA MET A 244 35.29 6.00 -0.45
C MET A 244 36.53 5.86 0.42
N LYS A 245 36.46 5.07 1.51
CA LYS A 245 37.57 4.77 2.39
C LYS A 245 38.64 3.92 1.68
N HIS A 246 38.22 2.90 0.92
CA HIS A 246 39.15 2.02 0.17
C HIS A 246 39.98 2.81 -0.84
N TYR A 247 39.33 3.69 -1.60
CA TYR A 247 39.99 4.49 -2.63
C TYR A 247 40.60 5.80 -2.10
N LYS A 248 40.58 6.04 -0.76
CA LYS A 248 41.09 7.26 -0.11
C LYS A 248 40.59 8.54 -0.76
N ILE A 249 39.29 8.60 -1.09
CA ILE A 249 38.67 9.76 -1.73
C ILE A 249 38.81 10.98 -0.80
N PRO A 250 39.13 12.19 -1.33
CA PRO A 250 39.23 13.42 -0.53
C PRO A 250 37.94 13.74 0.25
N GLU A 251 38.07 14.27 1.48
CA GLU A 251 36.94 14.54 2.40
C GLU A 251 35.84 15.42 1.79
N ASN A 252 36.24 16.43 0.99
CA ASN A 252 35.26 17.31 0.32
C ASN A 252 34.35 16.53 -0.63
N LEU A 253 34.90 15.56 -1.38
CA LEU A 253 34.13 14.70 -2.28
C LEU A 253 33.29 13.68 -1.50
N GLN A 254 33.83 13.15 -0.39
CA GLN A 254 33.06 12.26 0.49
C GLN A 254 31.83 12.97 1.02
N GLN A 255 31.98 14.19 1.53
CA GLN A 255 30.85 14.97 2.07
C GLN A 255 29.81 15.29 1.00
N SER A 256 30.24 15.66 -0.20
CA SER A 256 29.34 15.92 -1.33
C SER A 256 28.55 14.66 -1.73
N ALA A 257 29.21 13.49 -1.80
CA ALA A 257 28.55 12.22 -2.11
C ALA A 257 27.56 11.82 -1.02
N ILE A 258 27.93 11.92 0.27
CA ILE A 258 27.03 11.64 1.41
C ILE A 258 25.80 12.55 1.38
N ASN A 259 26.00 13.85 1.16
CA ASN A 259 24.89 14.81 1.09
C ASN A 259 23.95 14.51 -0.07
N HIS A 260 24.48 14.14 -1.23
CA HIS A 260 23.69 13.72 -2.39
C HIS A 260 22.85 12.48 -2.08
N TYR A 261 23.44 11.42 -1.52
CA TYR A 261 22.71 10.22 -1.14
C TYR A 261 21.65 10.46 -0.06
N ASN A 262 21.96 11.28 0.96
CA ASN A 262 20.96 11.67 1.96
C ASN A 262 19.76 12.39 1.34
N HIS A 263 20.01 13.26 0.34
CA HIS A 263 18.94 13.93 -0.40
C HIS A 263 18.09 12.92 -1.21
N LEU A 264 18.72 11.99 -1.92
CA LEU A 264 18.02 10.92 -2.66
C LEU A 264 17.16 10.07 -1.73
N PHE A 265 17.69 9.68 -0.55
CA PHE A 265 16.94 8.87 0.41
C PHE A 265 15.80 9.63 1.11
N SER A 266 15.90 10.95 1.25
CA SER A 266 14.81 11.77 1.80
C SER A 266 13.62 11.90 0.84
N LYS A 267 13.89 11.91 -0.47
CA LYS A 267 12.87 11.89 -1.53
C LYS A 267 12.54 10.42 -1.89
N ARG A 268 11.68 9.79 -1.12
CA ARG A 268 11.28 8.35 -1.18
C ARG A 268 10.90 7.78 -2.56
N LEU A 269 10.78 8.57 -3.60
CA LEU A 269 10.19 8.18 -4.88
C LEU A 269 11.20 8.00 -6.02
N SER A 270 12.35 8.71 -6.05
CA SER A 270 13.14 8.79 -7.28
C SER A 270 13.99 7.55 -7.61
N GLU A 271 14.53 6.84 -6.64
CA GLU A 271 15.45 5.71 -6.92
C GLU A 271 14.72 4.38 -7.16
N ASN A 272 13.56 4.17 -6.52
CA ASN A 272 12.72 3.01 -6.80
C ASN A 272 12.01 3.11 -8.15
N ASP A 273 11.71 4.33 -8.60
CA ASP A 273 11.00 4.55 -9.86
C ASP A 273 11.87 4.16 -11.05
N GLU A 274 13.15 4.51 -11.06
CA GLU A 274 14.08 4.10 -12.11
C GLU A 274 14.29 2.58 -12.16
N LYS A 275 14.40 1.90 -11.00
CA LYS A 275 14.54 0.44 -10.95
C LYS A 275 13.26 -0.28 -11.38
N ILE A 276 12.09 0.20 -10.92
CA ILE A 276 10.79 -0.37 -11.31
C ILE A 276 10.61 -0.23 -12.83
N ILE A 277 11.00 0.92 -13.38
CA ILE A 277 10.94 1.16 -14.82
C ILE A 277 11.98 0.30 -15.57
N ALA A 278 13.19 0.14 -15.04
CA ALA A 278 14.26 -0.65 -15.66
C ALA A 278 13.93 -2.15 -15.81
N ASP A 279 13.08 -2.69 -14.94
CA ASP A 279 12.61 -4.09 -15.02
C ASP A 279 11.51 -4.31 -16.08
N LEU A 280 11.01 -3.25 -16.71
CA LEU A 280 9.99 -3.34 -17.75
C LEU A 280 10.62 -3.54 -19.15
N PRO A 281 9.87 -4.09 -20.14
CA PRO A 281 10.31 -4.07 -21.54
C PRO A 281 10.59 -2.64 -22.03
N HIS A 282 11.64 -2.44 -22.83
CA HIS A 282 12.10 -1.12 -23.29
C HIS A 282 10.99 -0.22 -23.89
N ALA A 283 10.02 -0.80 -24.59
CA ALA A 283 8.87 -0.05 -25.12
C ALA A 283 8.02 0.59 -24.01
N LEU A 284 7.73 -0.16 -22.94
CA LEU A 284 6.97 0.33 -21.77
C LEU A 284 7.79 1.31 -20.94
N GLN A 285 9.12 1.10 -20.81
CA GLN A 285 10.01 2.06 -20.14
C GLN A 285 9.91 3.44 -20.78
N ASN A 286 10.08 3.50 -22.08
CA ASN A 286 10.04 4.75 -22.84
C ASN A 286 8.66 5.42 -22.73
N GLU A 287 7.59 4.65 -22.83
CA GLU A 287 6.23 5.18 -22.76
C GLU A 287 5.92 5.75 -21.37
N MET A 288 6.31 5.08 -20.30
CA MET A 288 6.16 5.57 -18.92
C MET A 288 7.01 6.82 -18.66
N GLN A 289 8.26 6.85 -19.10
CA GLN A 289 9.14 8.02 -18.97
C GLN A 289 8.55 9.23 -19.71
N ILE A 290 8.06 9.05 -20.93
CA ILE A 290 7.40 10.12 -21.69
C ILE A 290 6.16 10.61 -20.95
N TYR A 291 5.32 9.71 -20.42
CA TYR A 291 4.13 10.07 -19.67
C TYR A 291 4.46 10.89 -18.40
N MET A 292 5.48 10.49 -17.66
CA MET A 292 5.95 11.22 -16.47
C MET A 292 6.43 12.64 -16.84
N LYS A 293 7.22 12.76 -17.91
CA LYS A 293 7.68 14.05 -18.43
C LYS A 293 6.51 14.94 -18.88
N ILE A 294 5.52 14.37 -19.59
CA ILE A 294 4.29 15.10 -20.00
C ILE A 294 3.56 15.64 -18.78
N LYS A 295 3.36 14.80 -17.74
CA LYS A 295 2.68 15.21 -16.52
C LYS A 295 3.40 16.38 -15.83
N LEU A 296 4.72 16.36 -15.82
CA LEU A 296 5.54 17.45 -15.24
C LEU A 296 5.37 18.73 -16.04
N ILE A 297 5.56 18.69 -17.38
CA ILE A 297 5.51 19.90 -18.22
C ILE A 297 4.09 20.47 -18.37
N SER A 298 3.05 19.64 -18.28
CA SER A 298 1.65 20.10 -18.38
C SER A 298 1.23 21.07 -17.28
N GLY A 299 1.91 21.06 -16.13
CA GLY A 299 1.71 22.01 -15.03
C GLY A 299 2.44 23.35 -15.21
N ILE A 300 3.30 23.50 -16.23
CA ILE A 300 4.12 24.68 -16.44
C ILE A 300 3.37 25.68 -17.35
N PRO A 301 3.26 26.97 -16.97
CA PRO A 301 2.45 27.95 -17.70
C PRO A 301 2.81 28.12 -19.17
N ILE A 302 4.06 27.94 -19.57
CA ILE A 302 4.48 28.03 -20.99
C ILE A 302 3.93 26.92 -21.87
N PHE A 303 3.56 25.78 -21.29
CA PHE A 303 2.94 24.67 -22.01
C PHE A 303 1.40 24.68 -21.91
N ALA A 304 0.82 25.70 -21.29
CA ALA A 304 -0.63 25.84 -21.18
C ALA A 304 -1.27 25.89 -22.57
N HIS A 305 -2.39 25.19 -22.71
CA HIS A 305 -3.15 25.07 -23.97
C HIS A 305 -2.40 24.43 -25.15
N CYS A 306 -1.20 23.85 -24.93
CA CYS A 306 -0.53 23.08 -25.97
C CYS A 306 -1.27 21.76 -26.23
N PRO A 307 -1.42 21.34 -27.49
CA PRO A 307 -1.97 20.04 -27.82
C PRO A 307 -1.17 18.90 -27.20
N HIS A 308 -1.81 17.78 -26.85
CA HIS A 308 -1.12 16.62 -26.27
C HIS A 308 0.06 16.13 -27.13
N GLN A 309 -0.05 16.20 -28.46
CA GLN A 309 1.02 15.83 -29.38
C GLN A 309 2.25 16.74 -29.25
N CYS A 310 2.04 18.05 -29.01
CA CYS A 310 3.13 19.00 -28.71
C CYS A 310 3.86 18.61 -27.42
N LEU A 311 3.11 18.36 -26.34
CA LEU A 311 3.67 17.93 -25.06
C LEU A 311 4.48 16.64 -25.19
N LYS A 312 4.01 15.69 -26.00
CA LYS A 312 4.69 14.43 -26.29
C LYS A 312 6.02 14.67 -27.03
N GLU A 313 6.04 15.50 -28.06
CA GLU A 313 7.27 15.84 -28.80
C GLU A 313 8.28 16.58 -27.90
N VAL A 314 7.82 17.52 -27.08
CA VAL A 314 8.68 18.17 -26.06
C VAL A 314 9.25 17.13 -25.09
N ALA A 315 8.41 16.26 -24.53
CA ALA A 315 8.81 15.28 -23.52
C ALA A 315 9.89 14.29 -24.04
N VAL A 316 9.79 13.89 -25.32
CA VAL A 316 10.81 13.06 -25.97
C VAL A 316 12.16 13.77 -26.08
N CYS A 317 12.15 15.08 -26.30
CA CYS A 317 13.37 15.88 -26.47
C CYS A 317 13.99 16.36 -25.14
N LEU A 318 13.31 16.18 -24.01
CA LEU A 318 13.81 16.56 -22.70
C LEU A 318 14.85 15.58 -22.18
N GLU A 319 16.02 16.10 -21.84
CA GLU A 319 17.11 15.38 -21.18
C GLU A 319 17.16 15.77 -19.69
N GLN A 320 17.13 14.78 -18.80
CA GLN A 320 17.22 15.02 -17.37
C GLN A 320 18.67 15.24 -16.93
N ILE A 321 18.89 16.27 -16.14
CA ILE A 321 20.18 16.57 -15.51
C ILE A 321 19.98 16.93 -14.04
N TYR A 322 21.01 16.74 -13.24
CA TYR A 322 21.02 17.05 -11.81
C TYR A 322 22.07 18.12 -11.54
N SER A 323 21.79 19.01 -10.60
CA SER A 323 22.73 20.01 -10.15
C SER A 323 22.88 19.99 -8.64
N SER A 324 24.13 20.08 -8.18
CA SER A 324 24.49 20.13 -6.76
C SER A 324 24.33 21.55 -6.20
N PRO A 325 24.18 21.74 -4.88
CA PRO A 325 24.14 23.06 -4.27
C PRO A 325 25.37 23.89 -4.63
N ASN A 326 25.17 25.17 -4.93
CA ASN A 326 26.17 26.13 -5.38
C ASN A 326 26.83 25.82 -6.74
N GLU A 327 26.29 24.88 -7.50
CA GLU A 327 26.77 24.59 -8.86
C GLU A 327 26.24 25.65 -9.83
N LYS A 328 27.14 26.14 -10.68
CA LYS A 328 26.80 27.09 -11.73
C LYS A 328 26.29 26.36 -12.97
N ILE A 329 25.00 26.49 -13.25
CA ILE A 329 24.32 25.82 -14.37
C ILE A 329 24.49 26.60 -15.67
N ILE A 330 24.44 27.93 -15.58
CA ILE A 330 24.63 28.86 -16.69
C ILE A 330 25.67 29.92 -16.28
N SER A 331 26.62 30.21 -17.17
CA SER A 331 27.60 31.30 -17.01
C SER A 331 27.27 32.45 -17.94
N ILE A 332 27.38 33.68 -17.42
CA ILE A 332 27.21 34.90 -18.23
C ILE A 332 28.23 34.94 -19.36
N GLY A 333 27.81 35.40 -20.54
CA GLY A 333 28.67 35.52 -21.73
C GLY A 333 28.79 34.24 -22.57
N GLU A 334 28.36 33.07 -22.09
CA GLU A 334 28.31 31.85 -22.87
C GLU A 334 27.25 31.93 -23.98
N ILE A 335 27.42 31.12 -25.04
CA ILE A 335 26.38 30.98 -26.07
C ILE A 335 25.27 30.09 -25.56
N GLY A 336 24.04 30.59 -25.57
CA GLY A 336 22.89 29.85 -25.07
C GLY A 336 22.34 28.84 -26.07
N ASN A 337 22.70 27.57 -25.96
CA ASN A 337 22.25 26.51 -26.83
C ASN A 337 21.12 25.63 -26.24
N GLU A 338 20.71 25.88 -25.00
CA GLU A 338 19.70 25.15 -24.29
C GLU A 338 18.89 26.05 -23.33
N MET A 339 17.68 25.61 -23.00
CA MET A 339 16.88 26.09 -21.89
C MET A 339 16.66 24.99 -20.86
N PHE A 340 16.33 25.38 -19.65
CA PHE A 340 16.14 24.49 -18.53
C PHE A 340 14.76 24.65 -17.91
N ILE A 341 14.18 23.54 -17.51
CA ILE A 341 12.95 23.45 -16.73
C ILE A 341 13.34 22.95 -15.36
N LEU A 342 13.02 23.68 -14.32
CA LEU A 342 13.27 23.30 -12.94
C LEU A 342 12.14 22.38 -12.47
N ALA A 343 12.40 21.09 -12.41
CA ALA A 343 11.44 20.11 -11.92
C ALA A 343 11.30 20.17 -10.40
N HIS A 344 12.46 20.21 -9.72
CA HIS A 344 12.53 20.32 -8.27
C HIS A 344 13.79 21.10 -7.86
N GLY A 345 13.65 21.89 -6.80
CA GLY A 345 14.74 22.66 -6.21
C GLY A 345 14.57 24.17 -6.29
N SER A 346 15.67 24.89 -6.17
CA SER A 346 15.70 26.34 -6.36
C SER A 346 17.02 26.78 -6.95
N VAL A 347 16.97 27.77 -7.86
CA VAL A 347 18.15 28.38 -8.48
C VAL A 347 18.07 29.90 -8.37
N ASP A 348 19.21 30.55 -8.20
CA ASP A 348 19.33 31.99 -8.18
C ASP A 348 19.88 32.52 -9.52
N ILE A 349 19.29 33.61 -9.99
CA ILE A 349 19.75 34.36 -11.14
C ILE A 349 20.61 35.51 -10.61
N ILE A 350 21.91 35.52 -11.00
CA ILE A 350 22.93 36.45 -10.49
C ILE A 350 23.51 37.24 -11.67
N LEU A 351 23.48 38.56 -11.59
CA LEU A 351 24.09 39.44 -12.59
C LEU A 351 25.62 39.44 -12.50
N GLU A 352 26.28 40.08 -13.47
CA GLU A 352 27.72 40.26 -13.48
C GLU A 352 28.20 41.06 -12.25
N SER A 353 27.37 41.97 -11.73
CA SER A 353 27.63 42.71 -10.49
C SER A 353 27.68 41.85 -9.22
N GLY A 354 27.30 40.56 -9.30
CA GLY A 354 27.13 39.70 -8.13
C GLY A 354 25.77 39.85 -7.45
N GLU A 355 24.91 40.74 -7.93
CA GLU A 355 23.58 40.95 -7.37
C GLU A 355 22.61 39.81 -7.78
N ARG A 356 21.87 39.28 -6.79
CA ARG A 356 20.81 38.29 -7.03
C ARG A 356 19.52 39.02 -7.44
N VAL A 357 19.11 38.80 -8.68
CA VAL A 357 17.91 39.43 -9.27
C VAL A 357 16.65 38.65 -9.01
N ALA A 358 16.73 37.35 -8.99
CA ALA A 358 15.56 36.47 -8.78
C ALA A 358 15.96 35.09 -8.29
N SER A 359 15.06 34.45 -7.54
CA SER A 359 15.12 33.02 -7.21
C SER A 359 14.01 32.31 -7.93
N LEU A 360 14.31 31.18 -8.60
CA LEU A 360 13.36 30.35 -9.29
C LEU A 360 13.12 29.06 -8.51
N HIS A 361 11.89 28.56 -8.60
CA HIS A 361 11.40 27.38 -7.87
C HIS A 361 10.77 26.35 -8.83
N ASP A 362 10.29 25.26 -8.27
CA ASP A 362 9.66 24.15 -9.00
C ASP A 362 8.66 24.63 -10.05
N GLY A 363 8.72 24.06 -11.26
CA GLY A 363 7.85 24.41 -12.38
C GLY A 363 8.22 25.66 -13.15
N GLN A 364 9.33 26.32 -12.83
CA GLN A 364 9.79 27.50 -13.57
C GLN A 364 10.88 27.13 -14.59
N ILE A 365 11.05 28.02 -15.57
CA ILE A 365 12.05 27.87 -16.65
C ILE A 365 13.10 28.97 -16.58
N PHE A 366 14.28 28.66 -17.12
CA PHE A 366 15.34 29.66 -17.31
C PHE A 366 16.22 29.31 -18.51
N GLY A 367 16.98 30.35 -18.98
CA GLY A 367 17.82 30.21 -20.16
C GLY A 367 17.08 30.37 -21.49
N GLU A 368 15.75 30.59 -21.48
CA GLU A 368 14.89 30.75 -22.66
C GLU A 368 15.25 32.02 -23.48
N ILE A 369 15.70 33.10 -22.84
CA ILE A 369 15.96 34.39 -23.49
C ILE A 369 17.07 34.25 -24.55
N ALA A 370 18.14 33.53 -24.23
CA ALA A 370 19.25 33.33 -25.14
C ALA A 370 18.85 32.44 -26.34
N LEU A 371 17.89 31.53 -26.19
CA LEU A 371 17.36 30.71 -27.27
C LEU A 371 16.48 31.49 -28.25
N LEU A 372 15.65 32.42 -27.73
CA LEU A 372 14.74 33.22 -28.53
C LEU A 372 15.50 34.28 -29.36
N ASN A 373 16.47 34.92 -28.74
CA ASN A 373 17.18 36.05 -29.34
C ASN A 373 18.54 35.69 -29.97
N GLU A 374 18.96 34.43 -29.87
CA GLU A 374 20.29 33.93 -30.33
C GLU A 374 21.44 34.77 -29.75
N THR A 375 21.30 35.19 -28.51
CA THR A 375 22.23 36.07 -27.80
C THR A 375 23.08 35.29 -26.79
N LYS A 376 24.13 35.92 -26.29
CA LYS A 376 24.88 35.39 -25.14
C LYS A 376 24.03 35.42 -23.87
N ARG A 377 24.35 34.54 -22.94
CA ARG A 377 23.75 34.50 -21.60
C ARG A 377 23.93 35.84 -20.89
N THR A 378 22.84 36.38 -20.35
CA THR A 378 22.82 37.70 -19.70
C THR A 378 23.03 37.64 -18.19
N ALA A 379 22.97 36.46 -17.59
CA ALA A 379 23.14 36.24 -16.15
C ALA A 379 23.75 34.88 -15.87
N ASN A 380 24.37 34.74 -14.71
CA ASN A 380 24.69 33.44 -14.12
C ASN A 380 23.44 32.82 -13.50
N VAL A 381 23.32 31.48 -13.57
CA VAL A 381 22.31 30.76 -12.84
C VAL A 381 23.00 29.72 -11.98
N GLN A 382 22.74 29.76 -10.68
CA GLN A 382 23.39 28.93 -9.68
C GLN A 382 22.32 28.24 -8.83
N SER A 383 22.50 26.96 -8.59
CA SER A 383 21.62 26.18 -7.71
C SER A 383 21.84 26.52 -6.24
N ASN A 384 20.75 26.65 -5.47
CA ASN A 384 20.81 26.87 -4.01
C ASN A 384 20.79 25.53 -3.25
N VAL A 385 20.11 24.57 -3.83
CA VAL A 385 19.91 23.22 -3.28
C VAL A 385 20.15 22.19 -4.39
N TYR A 386 20.08 20.90 -4.08
CA TYR A 386 20.03 19.90 -5.14
C TYR A 386 18.82 20.12 -6.05
N CYS A 387 19.07 20.23 -7.35
CA CYS A 387 18.04 20.53 -8.34
C CYS A 387 17.91 19.38 -9.35
N ASP A 388 16.66 19.02 -9.65
CA ASP A 388 16.31 18.17 -10.78
C ASP A 388 15.90 19.09 -11.93
N LEU A 389 16.59 19.01 -13.04
CA LEU A 389 16.40 19.88 -14.20
C LEU A 389 16.09 19.04 -15.45
N TYR A 390 15.30 19.60 -16.35
CA TYR A 390 15.16 19.08 -17.71
C TYR A 390 15.71 20.10 -18.70
N LYS A 391 16.63 19.65 -19.54
CA LYS A 391 17.28 20.43 -20.57
C LYS A 391 16.58 20.23 -21.91
N LEU A 392 16.30 21.31 -22.64
CA LEU A 392 15.80 21.33 -24.00
C LEU A 392 16.78 22.09 -24.91
N THR A 393 17.32 21.44 -25.92
CA THR A 393 18.29 22.04 -26.82
C THR A 393 17.65 23.02 -27.80
N SER A 394 18.42 24.02 -28.27
CA SER A 394 17.98 25.02 -29.25
C SER A 394 17.45 24.41 -30.54
N VAL A 395 18.09 23.36 -31.03
CA VAL A 395 17.68 22.65 -32.26
C VAL A 395 16.29 22.04 -32.10
N ASN A 396 16.07 21.30 -31.03
CA ASN A 396 14.78 20.68 -30.76
C ASN A 396 13.68 21.72 -30.50
N PHE A 397 14.01 22.76 -29.75
CA PHE A 397 13.12 23.87 -29.47
C PHE A 397 12.64 24.57 -30.76
N LYS A 398 13.56 24.94 -31.66
CA LYS A 398 13.24 25.56 -32.96
C LYS A 398 12.36 24.67 -33.84
N ASN A 399 12.62 23.35 -33.84
CA ASN A 399 11.80 22.41 -34.59
C ASN A 399 10.37 22.29 -34.05
N ILE A 400 10.19 22.30 -32.72
CA ILE A 400 8.90 22.23 -32.06
C ILE A 400 8.10 23.50 -32.30
N ILE A 401 8.70 24.67 -32.14
CA ILE A 401 8.03 25.98 -32.37
C ILE A 401 7.52 26.13 -33.81
N LYS A 402 8.29 25.66 -34.81
CA LYS A 402 7.83 25.67 -36.21
C LYS A 402 6.54 24.89 -36.40
N LYS A 403 6.34 23.80 -35.66
CA LYS A 403 5.11 22.99 -35.74
C LYS A 403 4.00 23.52 -34.86
N TYR A 404 4.34 24.10 -33.71
CA TYR A 404 3.39 24.54 -32.68
C TYR A 404 3.64 26.00 -32.27
N PRO A 405 3.17 26.99 -33.06
CA PRO A 405 3.41 28.42 -32.80
C PRO A 405 2.89 28.90 -31.44
N ILE A 406 1.88 28.25 -30.89
CA ILE A 406 1.30 28.56 -29.55
C ILE A 406 2.37 28.51 -28.43
N LEU A 407 3.37 27.66 -28.57
CA LEU A 407 4.45 27.55 -27.60
C LEU A 407 5.32 28.81 -27.59
N LEU A 408 5.58 29.39 -28.77
CA LEU A 408 6.32 30.65 -28.91
C LEU A 408 5.55 31.80 -28.21
N GLU A 409 4.26 31.94 -28.51
CA GLU A 409 3.42 32.98 -27.90
C GLU A 409 3.40 32.89 -26.36
N ASN A 410 3.31 31.67 -25.82
CA ASN A 410 3.30 31.44 -24.39
C ASN A 410 4.63 31.84 -23.74
N ILE A 411 5.76 31.55 -24.38
CA ILE A 411 7.09 31.89 -23.89
C ILE A 411 7.30 33.40 -23.94
N GLU A 412 6.92 34.06 -25.05
CA GLU A 412 6.99 35.52 -25.17
C GLU A 412 6.17 36.22 -24.07
N LYS A 413 4.94 35.73 -23.83
CA LYS A 413 4.08 36.24 -22.74
C LYS A 413 4.73 36.06 -21.36
N ALA A 414 5.36 34.90 -21.11
CA ALA A 414 6.04 34.63 -19.85
C ALA A 414 7.26 35.55 -19.65
N THR A 415 8.04 35.79 -20.70
CA THR A 415 9.21 36.67 -20.68
C THR A 415 8.81 38.14 -20.47
N LEU A 416 7.73 38.60 -21.11
CA LEU A 416 7.21 39.96 -20.92
C LEU A 416 6.74 40.21 -19.49
N ARG A 417 6.03 39.26 -18.88
CA ARG A 417 5.61 39.34 -17.46
C ARG A 417 6.80 39.50 -16.52
N ARG A 418 7.85 38.70 -16.72
CA ARG A 418 9.08 38.81 -15.88
C ARG A 418 9.77 40.14 -16.00
N ASN A 419 9.72 40.79 -17.14
CA ASN A 419 10.28 42.12 -17.35
C ASN A 419 9.41 43.24 -16.76
N SER A 420 8.09 43.04 -16.67
CA SER A 420 7.18 44.02 -16.05
C SER A 420 7.25 44.00 -14.51
N ASP A 421 7.49 42.84 -13.92
CA ASP A 421 7.62 42.67 -12.45
C ASP A 421 9.00 43.22 -11.91
N LYS A 422 9.89 43.64 -12.80
CA LYS A 422 11.19 44.26 -12.47
C LYS A 422 11.13 45.79 -12.43
N LYS A 423 9.98 46.41 -12.71
CA LYS A 423 9.75 47.87 -12.56
C LYS A 423 8.92 48.15 -11.31
#